data_3bc8a9682c2c4a2a2260700d6e2876b4
#
_entry.id   3bc8a9682c2c4a2a2260700d6e2876b4
#
_cell.length_a   1.000
_cell.length_b   1.000
_cell.length_c   1.000
_cell.angle_alpha   90.00
_cell.angle_beta   90.00
_cell.angle_gamma   90.00
#
_symmetry.space_group_name_H-M   'P 1'
#
loop_
_entity.id
_entity.type
_entity.pdbx_description
1 polymer ?
#
loop_
_entity_poly.entity_id
_entity_poly.type
_entity_poly.pdbx_seq_one_letter_code
_entity_poly.pdbx_strand_id
1 'polypeptide(L)'
;MLYSDDNSIPNNSAVIRWLNLWDEGAGRGFRITGAELGDIMRRVGFIDVEVKKFKLPVGLWDRTQLNAGMLSLTAVTEHMEGISTRVFMENLGMTEEQMRGYTEPAVKEWRSKNFHSYWTL
;
A
#
# COMPACT_ATOMS: atom_id res chain seq x y z
N MET A 1 -4.54 -0.08 -3.58
CA MET A 1 -4.64 1.39 -3.36
C MET A 1 -4.86 1.65 -1.87
N LEU A 2 -4.23 2.69 -1.32
CA LEU A 2 -4.37 3.11 0.08
C LEU A 2 -5.50 4.12 0.20
N TYR A 3 -6.34 3.99 1.22
CA TYR A 3 -7.51 4.84 1.46
C TYR A 3 -7.50 5.42 2.87
N SER A 4 -8.23 6.51 3.06
CA SER A 4 -8.59 7.11 4.35
C SER A 4 -10.03 7.61 4.29
N ASP A 5 -10.80 7.39 5.34
CA ASP A 5 -12.20 7.85 5.42
C ASP A 5 -12.35 9.24 6.06
N ASP A 6 -11.33 9.70 6.78
CA ASP A 6 -11.34 10.93 7.57
C ASP A 6 -10.39 12.02 7.07
N ASN A 7 -9.86 11.85 5.86
CA ASN A 7 -8.87 12.75 5.25
C ASN A 7 -7.60 12.95 6.09
N SER A 8 -7.22 11.98 6.92
CA SER A 8 -5.99 12.03 7.72
C SER A 8 -4.71 11.90 6.88
N ILE A 9 -4.82 11.49 5.62
CA ILE A 9 -3.69 11.43 4.68
C ILE A 9 -3.38 12.86 4.19
N PRO A 10 -2.20 13.42 4.51
CA PRO A 10 -1.83 14.76 4.06
C PRO A 10 -1.68 14.85 2.54
N ASN A 11 -1.97 16.02 1.95
CA ASN A 11 -1.79 16.25 0.51
C ASN A 11 -0.35 16.04 0.03
N ASN A 12 0.64 16.27 0.91
CA ASN A 12 2.07 16.08 0.66
C ASN A 12 2.61 14.80 1.30
N SER A 13 1.77 13.80 1.51
CA SER A 13 2.11 12.54 2.18
C SER A 13 3.35 11.88 1.60
N ALA A 14 4.30 11.52 2.46
CA ALA A 14 5.49 10.75 2.12
C ALA A 14 5.12 9.32 1.69
N VAL A 15 4.09 8.74 2.32
CA VAL A 15 3.54 7.43 1.96
C VAL A 15 2.98 7.45 0.54
N ILE A 16 2.19 8.47 0.19
CA ILE A 16 1.61 8.57 -1.17
C ILE A 16 2.71 8.76 -2.22
N ARG A 17 3.74 9.58 -1.93
CA ARG A 17 4.89 9.72 -2.84
C ARG A 17 5.63 8.41 -3.04
N TRP A 18 5.87 7.67 -1.96
CA TRP A 18 6.49 6.34 -2.03
C TRP A 18 5.64 5.37 -2.86
N LEU A 19 4.32 5.30 -2.63
CA LEU A 19 3.40 4.45 -3.38
C LEU A 19 3.39 4.78 -4.87
N ASN A 20 3.39 6.06 -5.24
CA ASN A 20 3.40 6.47 -6.65
C ASN A 20 4.68 6.03 -7.35
N LEU A 21 5.84 6.19 -6.70
CA LEU A 21 7.12 5.72 -7.24
C LEU A 21 7.17 4.19 -7.32
N TRP A 22 6.63 3.51 -6.31
CA TRP A 22 6.56 2.05 -6.32
C TRP A 22 5.69 1.55 -7.48
N ASP A 23 4.54 2.17 -7.71
CA ASP A 23 3.66 1.88 -8.83
C ASP A 23 4.35 2.13 -10.19
N GLU A 24 5.12 3.19 -10.30
CA GLU A 24 5.88 3.51 -11.52
C GLU A 24 6.92 2.43 -11.80
N GLY A 25 7.71 2.08 -10.80
CA GLY A 25 8.80 1.10 -10.95
C GLY A 25 8.35 -0.36 -11.02
N ALA A 26 7.25 -0.72 -10.38
CA ALA A 26 6.71 -2.08 -10.40
C ALA A 26 5.93 -2.40 -11.69
N GLY A 27 5.46 -1.37 -12.40
CA GLY A 27 4.69 -1.53 -13.64
C GLY A 27 3.21 -1.86 -13.42
N ARG A 28 2.45 -1.85 -14.51
CA ARG A 28 0.98 -1.94 -14.50
C ARG A 28 0.40 -3.26 -13.96
N GLY A 29 1.18 -4.34 -13.96
CA GLY A 29 0.72 -5.67 -13.53
C GLY A 29 0.33 -5.77 -12.05
N PHE A 30 0.75 -4.80 -11.23
CA PHE A 30 0.43 -4.76 -9.80
C PHE A 30 -0.79 -3.89 -9.45
N ARG A 31 -1.48 -3.34 -10.44
CA ARG A 31 -2.62 -2.43 -10.25
C ARG A 31 -3.98 -3.06 -10.49
N ILE A 32 -4.08 -4.38 -10.61
CA ILE A 32 -5.37 -5.04 -10.81
C ILE A 32 -6.16 -4.95 -9.51
N THR A 33 -7.34 -4.33 -9.58
CA THR A 33 -8.29 -4.30 -8.46
C THR A 33 -9.05 -5.62 -8.36
N GLY A 34 -9.62 -5.91 -7.17
CA GLY A 34 -10.48 -7.10 -7.01
C GLY A 34 -11.70 -7.08 -7.93
N ALA A 35 -12.24 -5.90 -8.26
CA ALA A 35 -13.35 -5.77 -9.21
C ALA A 35 -12.91 -6.15 -10.63
N GLU A 36 -11.78 -5.62 -11.10
CA GLU A 36 -11.21 -5.97 -12.41
C GLU A 36 -10.86 -7.46 -12.49
N LEU A 37 -10.32 -8.04 -11.42
CA LEU A 37 -10.06 -9.48 -11.36
C LEU A 37 -11.35 -10.29 -11.47
N GLY A 38 -12.42 -9.89 -10.77
CA GLY A 38 -13.74 -10.50 -10.89
C GLY A 38 -14.28 -10.45 -12.33
N ASP A 39 -14.09 -9.33 -13.02
CA ASP A 39 -14.53 -9.18 -14.42
C ASP A 39 -13.67 -10.02 -15.38
N ILE A 40 -12.39 -10.14 -15.14
CA ILE A 40 -11.50 -11.05 -15.89
C ILE A 40 -11.96 -12.49 -15.70
N MET A 41 -12.24 -12.92 -14.48
CA MET A 41 -12.71 -14.28 -14.18
C MET A 41 -14.01 -14.60 -14.91
N ARG A 42 -14.99 -13.68 -14.89
CA ARG A 42 -16.26 -13.87 -15.63
C ARG A 42 -16.04 -13.99 -17.13
N ARG A 43 -15.16 -13.15 -17.70
CA ARG A 43 -14.85 -13.17 -19.14
C ARG A 43 -14.19 -14.47 -19.61
N VAL A 44 -13.40 -15.13 -18.76
CA VAL A 44 -12.76 -16.41 -19.10
C VAL A 44 -13.65 -17.62 -18.78
N GLY A 45 -14.92 -17.40 -18.34
CA GLY A 45 -15.91 -18.46 -18.22
C GLY A 45 -16.21 -18.94 -16.81
N PHE A 46 -15.66 -18.31 -15.76
CA PHE A 46 -16.08 -18.62 -14.39
C PHE A 46 -17.49 -18.12 -14.14
N ILE A 47 -18.32 -18.98 -13.54
CA ILE A 47 -19.69 -18.67 -13.09
C ILE A 47 -19.69 -18.42 -11.58
N ASP A 48 -20.73 -17.73 -11.09
CA ASP A 48 -20.91 -17.45 -9.64
C ASP A 48 -19.74 -16.73 -8.98
N VAL A 49 -19.09 -15.83 -9.73
CA VAL A 49 -17.97 -15.02 -9.23
C VAL A 49 -18.50 -13.96 -8.27
N GLU A 50 -18.18 -14.11 -6.99
CA GLU A 50 -18.46 -13.12 -5.94
C GLU A 50 -17.18 -12.35 -5.57
N VAL A 51 -17.26 -11.02 -5.47
CA VAL A 51 -16.17 -10.16 -5.02
C VAL A 51 -16.55 -9.56 -3.69
N LYS A 52 -15.82 -9.92 -2.62
CA LYS A 52 -15.98 -9.33 -1.29
C LYS A 52 -14.83 -8.38 -1.03
N LYS A 53 -15.13 -7.21 -0.47
CA LYS A 53 -14.14 -6.20 -0.11
C LYS A 53 -14.02 -6.10 1.41
N PHE A 54 -12.80 -6.16 1.91
CA PHE A 54 -12.49 -5.99 3.33
C PHE A 54 -11.55 -4.80 3.51
N LYS A 55 -11.79 -3.99 4.54
CA LYS A 55 -10.85 -2.95 4.96
C LYS A 55 -9.81 -3.57 5.88
N LEU A 56 -8.54 -3.49 5.49
CA LEU A 56 -7.41 -3.87 6.33
C LEU A 56 -6.72 -2.60 6.83
N PRO A 57 -6.91 -2.22 8.11
CA PRO A 57 -6.28 -1.01 8.64
C PRO A 57 -4.75 -1.15 8.66
N VAL A 58 -4.05 -0.03 8.49
CA VAL A 58 -2.61 0.08 8.71
C VAL A 58 -2.38 1.00 9.91
N GLY A 59 -1.96 0.41 11.03
CA GLY A 59 -1.82 1.15 12.29
C GLY A 59 -2.89 0.82 13.33
N LEU A 60 -2.76 1.43 14.51
CA LEU A 60 -3.58 1.14 15.70
C LEU A 60 -4.77 2.10 15.86
N TRP A 61 -5.20 2.71 14.80
CA TRP A 61 -6.29 3.69 14.83
C TRP A 61 -7.68 3.04 14.86
N ASP A 62 -7.86 1.88 14.24
CA ASP A 62 -9.12 1.13 14.28
C ASP A 62 -9.14 0.21 15.51
N ARG A 63 -9.89 0.61 16.53
CA ARG A 63 -10.00 -0.13 17.80
C ARG A 63 -10.66 -1.50 17.66
N THR A 64 -11.42 -1.72 16.60
CA THR A 64 -12.10 -3.00 16.35
C THR A 64 -11.19 -4.02 15.69
N GLN A 65 -10.09 -3.59 15.07
CA GLN A 65 -9.15 -4.41 14.32
C GLN A 65 -7.68 -4.18 14.72
N LEU A 66 -7.41 -3.96 16.01
CA LEU A 66 -6.06 -3.62 16.51
C LEU A 66 -4.98 -4.61 16.07
N ASN A 67 -5.24 -5.91 16.16
CA ASN A 67 -4.25 -6.94 15.79
C ASN A 67 -3.95 -6.91 14.28
N ALA A 68 -4.99 -6.78 13.46
CA ALA A 68 -4.83 -6.67 12.00
C ALA A 68 -4.08 -5.40 11.63
N GLY A 69 -4.43 -4.28 12.25
CA GLY A 69 -3.76 -2.99 12.03
C GLY A 69 -2.29 -2.99 12.46
N MET A 70 -1.97 -3.62 13.58
CA MET A 70 -0.59 -3.77 14.05
C MET A 70 0.24 -4.65 13.12
N LEU A 71 -0.28 -5.81 12.72
CA LEU A 71 0.41 -6.71 11.80
C LEU A 71 0.64 -6.04 10.46
N SER A 72 -0.37 -5.34 9.93
CA SER A 72 -0.28 -4.60 8.68
C SER A 72 0.77 -3.49 8.74
N LEU A 73 0.80 -2.70 9.82
CA LEU A 73 1.80 -1.67 10.04
C LEU A 73 3.21 -2.26 10.12
N THR A 74 3.40 -3.33 10.90
CA THR A 74 4.69 -4.01 11.04
C THR A 74 5.15 -4.55 9.70
N ALA A 75 4.29 -5.27 8.98
CA ALA A 75 4.62 -5.84 7.69
C ALA A 75 5.08 -4.78 6.68
N VAL A 76 4.37 -3.64 6.62
CA VAL A 76 4.74 -2.56 5.69
C VAL A 76 6.03 -1.87 6.13
N THR A 77 6.16 -1.48 7.40
CA THR A 77 7.30 -0.65 7.84
C THR A 77 8.60 -1.41 7.99
N GLU A 78 8.57 -2.68 8.41
CA GLU A 78 9.78 -3.49 8.56
C GLU A 78 10.32 -4.00 7.22
N HIS A 79 9.47 -4.13 6.20
CA HIS A 79 9.88 -4.67 4.89
C HIS A 79 9.98 -3.60 3.80
N MET A 80 9.68 -2.33 4.13
CA MET A 80 9.63 -1.25 3.14
C MET A 80 10.97 -1.06 2.40
N GLU A 81 12.09 -1.11 3.10
CA GLU A 81 13.40 -0.99 2.48
C GLU A 81 13.65 -2.15 1.51
N GLY A 82 13.36 -3.41 1.91
CA GLY A 82 13.52 -4.58 1.07
C GLY A 82 12.70 -4.55 -0.21
N ILE A 83 11.38 -4.21 -0.10
CA ILE A 83 10.53 -4.10 -1.27
C ILE A 83 10.88 -2.89 -2.16
N SER A 84 11.43 -1.83 -1.58
CA SER A 84 11.86 -0.65 -2.33
C SER A 84 13.16 -0.88 -3.09
N THR A 85 14.09 -1.66 -2.54
CA THR A 85 15.43 -1.89 -3.12
C THR A 85 15.31 -2.31 -4.59
N ARG A 86 14.58 -3.36 -4.87
CA ARG A 86 14.43 -3.84 -6.24
C ARG A 86 13.73 -2.84 -7.15
N VAL A 87 12.62 -2.28 -6.69
CA VAL A 87 11.79 -1.39 -7.51
C VAL A 87 12.48 -0.06 -7.76
N PHE A 88 13.04 0.56 -6.72
CA PHE A 88 13.61 1.90 -6.84
C PHE A 88 15.03 1.87 -7.40
N MET A 89 15.86 0.92 -6.96
CA MET A 89 17.26 0.88 -7.41
C MET A 89 17.42 0.18 -8.75
N GLU A 90 16.82 -1.02 -8.94
CA GLU A 90 16.99 -1.78 -10.19
C GLU A 90 16.10 -1.23 -11.31
N ASN A 91 14.82 -0.95 -11.04
CA ASN A 91 13.88 -0.56 -12.09
C ASN A 91 13.88 0.95 -12.37
N LEU A 92 14.02 1.80 -11.34
CA LEU A 92 14.04 3.26 -11.49
C LEU A 92 15.46 3.86 -11.47
N GLY A 93 16.50 3.06 -11.24
CA GLY A 93 17.89 3.49 -11.29
C GLY A 93 18.31 4.43 -10.14
N MET A 94 17.61 4.39 -9.02
CA MET A 94 17.93 5.24 -7.86
C MET A 94 19.15 4.72 -7.11
N THR A 95 19.90 5.64 -6.48
CA THR A 95 20.90 5.28 -5.50
C THR A 95 20.26 4.85 -4.19
N GLU A 96 20.99 4.15 -3.33
CA GLU A 96 20.51 3.77 -1.99
C GLU A 96 20.10 5.00 -1.16
N GLU A 97 20.85 6.08 -1.22
CA GLU A 97 20.54 7.33 -0.55
C GLU A 97 19.22 7.93 -1.03
N GLN A 98 18.99 7.94 -2.35
CA GLN A 98 17.72 8.40 -2.93
C GLN A 98 16.55 7.52 -2.50
N MET A 99 16.69 6.20 -2.54
CA MET A 99 15.67 5.26 -2.07
C MET A 99 15.33 5.50 -0.60
N ARG A 100 16.32 5.62 0.28
CA ARG A 100 16.13 5.90 1.70
C ARG A 100 15.44 7.26 1.94
N GLY A 101 15.73 8.26 1.12
CA GLY A 101 15.06 9.56 1.15
C GLY A 101 13.54 9.49 0.93
N TYR A 102 13.04 8.43 0.30
CA TYR A 102 11.60 8.15 0.16
C TYR A 102 11.07 7.18 1.21
N THR A 103 11.83 6.14 1.56
CA THR A 103 11.36 5.09 2.47
C THR A 103 11.30 5.55 3.93
N GLU A 104 12.32 6.23 4.43
CA GLU A 104 12.37 6.66 5.83
C GLU A 104 11.23 7.64 6.21
N PRO A 105 10.95 8.70 5.41
CA PRO A 105 9.82 9.57 5.70
C PRO A 105 8.46 8.85 5.63
N ALA A 106 8.30 7.90 4.71
CA ALA A 106 7.07 7.12 4.58
C ALA A 106 6.84 6.19 5.79
N VAL A 107 7.90 5.51 6.27
CA VAL A 107 7.84 4.71 7.51
C VAL A 107 7.46 5.57 8.72
N LYS A 108 8.09 6.76 8.85
CA LYS A 108 7.80 7.69 9.94
C LYS A 108 6.34 8.17 9.90
N GLU A 109 5.82 8.48 8.72
CA GLU A 109 4.44 8.92 8.54
C GLU A 109 3.45 7.81 8.86
N TRP A 110 3.65 6.55 8.39
CA TRP A 110 2.80 5.43 8.72
C TRP A 110 2.77 5.10 10.22
N ARG A 111 3.89 5.30 10.93
CA ARG A 111 3.95 5.13 12.38
C ARG A 111 3.31 6.29 13.17
N SER A 112 2.90 7.35 12.47
CA SER A 112 2.17 8.46 13.10
C SER A 112 0.79 8.03 13.55
N LYS A 113 0.40 8.43 14.77
CA LYS A 113 -0.94 8.14 15.33
C LYS A 113 -2.08 8.83 14.58
N ASN A 114 -1.75 9.85 13.79
CA ASN A 114 -2.74 10.66 13.07
C ASN A 114 -2.89 10.23 11.60
N PHE A 115 -2.23 9.16 11.19
CA PHE A 115 -2.29 8.64 9.81
C PHE A 115 -3.21 7.41 9.76
N HIS A 116 -4.50 7.66 9.52
CA HIS A 116 -5.51 6.61 9.47
C HIS A 116 -5.70 6.12 8.04
N SER A 117 -5.05 5.02 7.71
CA SER A 117 -5.10 4.44 6.38
C SER A 117 -5.49 2.97 6.40
N TYR A 118 -6.03 2.49 5.29
CA TYR A 118 -6.36 1.08 5.10
C TYR A 118 -6.16 0.64 3.66
N TRP A 119 -5.89 -0.65 3.48
CA TRP A 119 -5.97 -1.33 2.20
C TRP A 119 -7.36 -1.91 2.01
N THR A 120 -7.77 -2.04 0.76
CA THR A 120 -8.93 -2.87 0.40
C THR A 120 -8.41 -4.20 -0.14
N LEU A 121 -8.79 -5.29 0.53
CA LEU A 121 -8.53 -6.67 0.12
C LEU A 121 -9.75 -7.23 -0.62
#